data_7f994575214b42d1e5ee605e691d68ee
#
_entry.id   7f994575214b42d1e5ee605e691d68ee
#
_cell.length_a   1.000
_cell.length_b   1.000
_cell.length_c   1.000
_cell.angle_alpha   90.00
_cell.angle_beta   90.00
_cell.angle_gamma   90.00
#
_symmetry.space_group_name_H-M   'P 1'
#
loop_
_entity.id
_entity.type
_entity.pdbx_description
1 polymer ?
#
loop_
_entity_poly.entity_id
_entity_poly.type
_entity_poly.pdbx_seq_one_letter_code
_entity_poly.pdbx_strand_id
1 'polypeptide(L)'
;MHHGFIRSILIRVFAAAALLATTSLATKAIAQTPEDKTLPTNTRFFIPQPASGSIQQAVGLLEKFQLKNALLIAAMEATPQAVWLTGNTPAQTASTVATTLREANFQRAVPIFVLYNIPGRDCGSYSAGGAENTADYDAWIDAIAGAIGNQKVVILLEPDAIADLPSDCGYDPTQVNIPEAVANRYAQINYAITRLEQQPKTIVYIDAGNSHWQAVPVITQRLITAGVQQAQGFFSNVSNYNLSTYESKFDTWVSACMAFGMNPADGGWRLGNYSYCASQYYSPLGTVNPDDITTWIYTDEWFQQNMGTAVPSTHFVIDTSRNGQGPFNAASYATPPYNQSASVITTLNNGGWCNPPARGLGVPPTVSTGVALLDAYLWVKTPGQSDGTCDSAGGVRAWDYSVYEPAGWPTTAAQQAIFDPLWGLYDPAAGAWFPQQALDLAQRANPPLH
;
A
#
# COMPACT_ATOMS: atom_id res chain seq x y z
N MET A 1 -22.55 -10.17 85.29
CA MET A 1 -23.18 -9.32 84.24
C MET A 1 -22.07 -8.51 83.47
N HIS A 2 -21.08 -9.14 82.88
CA HIS A 2 -19.99 -8.39 82.18
C HIS A 2 -19.47 -9.05 80.86
N HIS A 3 -20.23 -10.00 80.31
CA HIS A 3 -19.80 -10.68 79.08
C HIS A 3 -20.65 -10.41 77.81
N GLY A 4 -21.70 -9.54 77.93
CA GLY A 4 -22.59 -9.26 76.78
C GLY A 4 -22.24 -8.03 75.96
N PHE A 5 -21.41 -7.13 76.50
CA PHE A 5 -21.19 -5.81 75.88
C PHE A 5 -19.99 -5.75 74.88
N ILE A 6 -19.08 -6.70 75.00
CA ILE A 6 -17.85 -6.70 74.10
C ILE A 6 -18.11 -7.39 72.76
N ARG A 7 -19.08 -8.32 72.67
CA ARG A 7 -19.41 -8.99 71.42
C ARG A 7 -20.19 -8.11 70.42
N SER A 8 -20.87 -7.07 70.88
CA SER A 8 -21.67 -6.22 69.96
C SER A 8 -20.88 -5.09 69.29
N ILE A 9 -19.70 -4.76 69.81
CA ILE A 9 -18.82 -3.73 69.20
C ILE A 9 -17.90 -4.31 68.11
N LEU A 10 -17.47 -5.57 68.23
CA LEU A 10 -16.63 -6.24 67.26
C LEU A 10 -17.35 -6.60 65.95
N ILE A 11 -18.66 -6.82 65.97
CA ILE A 11 -19.47 -7.14 64.78
C ILE A 11 -19.78 -5.88 63.96
N ARG A 12 -19.77 -4.70 64.55
CA ARG A 12 -20.04 -3.43 63.82
C ARG A 12 -18.79 -2.81 63.19
N VAL A 13 -17.60 -3.21 63.58
CA VAL A 13 -16.33 -2.73 62.98
C VAL A 13 -15.97 -3.56 61.75
N PHE A 14 -16.34 -4.84 61.71
CA PHE A 14 -16.09 -5.67 60.50
C PHE A 14 -17.10 -5.46 59.38
N ALA A 15 -18.30 -4.91 59.67
CA ALA A 15 -19.29 -4.58 58.63
C ALA A 15 -19.00 -3.25 57.91
N ALA A 16 -18.20 -2.35 58.49
CA ALA A 16 -17.79 -1.09 57.86
C ALA A 16 -16.52 -1.21 57.02
N ALA A 17 -15.70 -2.25 57.21
CA ALA A 17 -14.48 -2.48 56.42
C ALA A 17 -14.74 -3.28 55.13
N ALA A 18 -15.89 -3.94 54.97
CA ALA A 18 -16.24 -4.71 53.80
C ALA A 18 -17.00 -3.91 52.73
N LEU A 19 -17.36 -2.65 53.00
CA LEU A 19 -18.06 -1.79 52.02
C LEU A 19 -17.17 -0.75 51.32
N LEU A 20 -15.85 -0.77 51.55
CA LEU A 20 -14.88 0.17 50.96
C LEU A 20 -13.87 -0.46 50.01
N ALA A 21 -14.09 -1.71 49.60
CA ALA A 21 -13.16 -2.43 48.71
C ALA A 21 -13.77 -2.80 47.35
N THR A 22 -14.87 -2.18 46.93
CA THR A 22 -15.40 -2.25 45.57
C THR A 22 -15.49 -0.88 44.93
N THR A 23 -14.45 -0.06 45.05
CA THR A 23 -14.21 0.94 43.99
C THR A 23 -13.63 0.17 42.84
N SER A 24 -14.52 -0.22 41.93
CA SER A 24 -14.17 -0.64 40.58
C SER A 24 -13.10 0.31 40.06
N LEU A 25 -11.94 -0.22 39.75
CA LEU A 25 -11.03 0.32 38.75
C LEU A 25 -11.78 0.25 37.40
N ALA A 26 -12.76 1.12 37.22
CA ALA A 26 -13.16 1.54 35.90
C ALA A 26 -11.94 2.26 35.37
N THR A 27 -11.07 1.51 34.67
CA THR A 27 -10.20 2.08 33.68
C THR A 27 -11.10 2.91 32.77
N LYS A 28 -11.07 4.24 32.97
CA LYS A 28 -11.61 5.16 31.97
C LYS A 28 -10.90 4.77 30.66
N ALA A 29 -11.61 4.06 29.80
CA ALA A 29 -11.26 4.09 28.40
C ALA A 29 -11.25 5.58 28.06
N ILE A 30 -10.07 6.13 27.84
CA ILE A 30 -9.91 7.48 27.32
C ILE A 30 -10.56 7.38 25.95
N ALA A 31 -11.74 7.97 25.78
CA ALA A 31 -12.35 8.07 24.47
C ALA A 31 -11.33 8.76 23.57
N GLN A 32 -10.89 8.04 22.54
CA GLN A 32 -9.98 8.60 21.54
C GLN A 32 -10.67 9.81 20.94
N THR A 33 -10.01 10.95 20.99
CA THR A 33 -10.51 12.11 20.27
C THR A 33 -10.27 11.88 18.79
N PRO A 34 -11.24 12.16 17.90
CA PRO A 34 -11.08 11.98 16.46
C PRO A 34 -9.81 12.65 15.89
N GLU A 35 -9.38 13.75 16.51
CA GLU A 35 -8.15 14.49 16.11
C GLU A 35 -6.85 13.68 16.25
N ASP A 36 -6.80 12.67 17.11
CA ASP A 36 -5.57 11.86 17.30
C ASP A 36 -5.26 10.98 16.07
N LYS A 37 -6.28 10.64 15.28
CA LYS A 37 -6.16 9.78 14.07
C LYS A 37 -6.28 10.54 12.75
N THR A 38 -6.03 11.83 12.74
CA THR A 38 -6.02 12.67 11.52
C THR A 38 -4.61 13.11 11.16
N LEU A 39 -4.41 13.52 9.93
CA LEU A 39 -3.19 14.15 9.42
C LEU A 39 -3.42 15.67 9.29
N PRO A 40 -3.07 16.48 10.28
CA PRO A 40 -3.17 17.94 10.18
C PRO A 40 -2.40 18.51 8.99
N THR A 41 -2.82 19.67 8.49
CA THR A 41 -2.24 20.35 7.33
C THR A 41 -0.75 20.68 7.45
N ASN A 42 -0.22 20.72 8.68
CA ASN A 42 1.19 20.93 8.98
C ASN A 42 1.97 19.64 9.24
N THR A 43 1.40 18.47 8.94
CA THR A 43 2.08 17.18 9.08
C THR A 43 3.36 17.15 8.28
N ARG A 44 4.45 16.75 8.95
CA ARG A 44 5.73 16.46 8.31
C ARG A 44 5.95 14.97 8.35
N PHE A 45 6.22 14.36 7.21
CA PHE A 45 6.54 12.94 7.15
C PHE A 45 8.04 12.70 7.39
N PHE A 46 8.34 11.53 7.93
CA PHE A 46 9.69 11.10 8.27
C PHE A 46 10.53 10.82 7.02
N ILE A 47 11.79 11.24 7.06
CA ILE A 47 12.80 10.92 6.05
C ILE A 47 13.69 9.82 6.63
N PRO A 48 13.63 8.58 6.08
CA PRO A 48 14.49 7.49 6.54
C PRO A 48 15.96 7.73 6.18
N GLN A 49 16.85 6.93 6.78
CA GLN A 49 18.26 6.96 6.39
C GLN A 49 18.42 6.53 4.93
N PRO A 50 19.30 7.19 4.15
CA PRO A 50 19.52 6.82 2.76
C PRO A 50 19.97 5.37 2.61
N ALA A 51 19.49 4.71 1.55
CA ALA A 51 19.92 3.35 1.22
C ALA A 51 21.43 3.31 0.91
N SER A 52 22.12 2.25 1.34
CA SER A 52 23.56 2.12 1.06
C SER A 52 23.88 2.16 -0.44
N GLY A 53 23.01 1.60 -1.28
CA GLY A 53 23.12 1.63 -2.73
C GLY A 53 23.00 3.05 -3.32
N SER A 54 22.13 3.89 -2.76
CA SER A 54 21.98 5.28 -3.20
C SER A 54 23.21 6.12 -2.86
N ILE A 55 23.77 5.91 -1.66
CA ILE A 55 25.01 6.59 -1.24
C ILE A 55 26.16 6.23 -2.19
N GLN A 56 26.33 4.92 -2.48
CA GLN A 56 27.36 4.44 -3.41
C GLN A 56 27.17 5.03 -4.81
N GLN A 57 25.93 5.08 -5.29
CA GLN A 57 25.62 5.67 -6.60
C GLN A 57 25.94 7.18 -6.61
N ALA A 58 25.54 7.95 -5.60
CA ALA A 58 25.81 9.36 -5.53
C ALA A 58 27.31 9.65 -5.53
N VAL A 59 28.10 8.91 -4.73
CA VAL A 59 29.56 9.01 -4.71
C VAL A 59 30.17 8.68 -6.06
N GLY A 60 29.78 7.57 -6.69
CA GLY A 60 30.29 7.18 -8.01
C GLY A 60 29.91 8.17 -9.13
N LEU A 61 28.78 8.88 -9.01
CA LEU A 61 28.41 9.96 -9.93
C LEU A 61 29.30 11.19 -9.73
N LEU A 62 29.63 11.55 -8.47
CA LEU A 62 30.56 12.65 -8.18
C LEU A 62 31.97 12.38 -8.70
N GLU A 63 32.48 11.15 -8.54
CA GLU A 63 33.78 10.74 -9.06
C GLU A 63 33.86 10.86 -10.59
N LYS A 64 32.72 10.70 -11.28
CA LYS A 64 32.58 10.87 -12.74
C LYS A 64 32.23 12.31 -13.16
N PHE A 65 32.29 13.26 -12.24
CA PHE A 65 31.91 14.67 -12.45
C PHE A 65 30.46 14.88 -12.90
N GLN A 66 29.55 13.94 -12.58
CA GLN A 66 28.13 14.03 -12.89
C GLN A 66 27.34 14.68 -11.71
N LEU A 67 27.74 15.91 -11.33
CA LEU A 67 27.20 16.60 -10.16
C LEU A 67 25.67 16.69 -10.17
N LYS A 68 25.08 17.05 -11.33
CA LYS A 68 23.60 17.15 -11.45
C LYS A 68 22.93 15.83 -11.08
N ASN A 69 23.42 14.72 -11.59
CA ASN A 69 22.85 13.39 -11.34
C ASN A 69 23.04 12.98 -9.88
N ALA A 70 24.19 13.27 -9.27
CA ALA A 70 24.43 13.03 -7.85
C ALA A 70 23.46 13.83 -6.95
N LEU A 71 23.19 15.09 -7.28
CA LEU A 71 22.24 15.93 -6.57
C LEU A 71 20.79 15.42 -6.71
N LEU A 72 20.40 14.89 -7.87
CA LEU A 72 19.08 14.29 -8.07
C LEU A 72 18.88 13.05 -7.17
N ILE A 73 19.88 12.16 -7.08
CA ILE A 73 19.81 11.02 -6.15
C ILE A 73 19.74 11.50 -4.70
N ALA A 74 20.54 12.50 -4.32
CA ALA A 74 20.51 13.05 -2.97
C ALA A 74 19.16 13.72 -2.63
N ALA A 75 18.56 14.45 -3.56
CA ALA A 75 17.25 15.07 -3.37
C ALA A 75 16.14 14.03 -3.23
N MET A 76 16.18 12.94 -4.01
CA MET A 76 15.25 11.81 -3.88
C MET A 76 15.34 11.19 -2.50
N GLU A 77 16.53 10.91 -1.99
CA GLU A 77 16.74 10.33 -0.65
C GLU A 77 16.42 11.33 0.49
N ALA A 78 16.47 12.63 0.25
CA ALA A 78 16.07 13.67 1.20
C ALA A 78 14.55 13.90 1.23
N THR A 79 13.77 13.19 0.42
CA THR A 79 12.30 13.26 0.42
C THR A 79 11.74 12.19 1.36
N PRO A 80 10.65 12.47 2.13
CA PRO A 80 10.02 11.48 2.98
C PRO A 80 9.61 10.22 2.22
N GLN A 81 9.81 9.05 2.82
CA GLN A 81 9.49 7.75 2.22
C GLN A 81 8.98 6.80 3.30
N ALA A 82 8.22 5.80 2.90
CA ALA A 82 7.76 4.75 3.81
C ALA A 82 8.90 3.80 4.21
N VAL A 83 8.79 3.24 5.41
CA VAL A 83 9.67 2.19 5.92
C VAL A 83 8.95 0.85 5.80
N TRP A 84 9.49 -0.06 4.99
CA TRP A 84 8.93 -1.39 4.78
C TRP A 84 9.35 -2.35 5.89
N LEU A 85 8.37 -3.03 6.48
CA LEU A 85 8.55 -4.10 7.46
C LEU A 85 8.18 -5.42 6.78
N THR A 86 9.19 -6.27 6.53
CA THR A 86 9.04 -7.47 5.71
C THR A 86 9.72 -8.68 6.37
N GLY A 87 8.97 -9.57 6.99
CA GLY A 87 9.43 -10.93 7.31
C GLY A 87 10.54 -11.13 8.34
N ASN A 88 10.92 -10.13 9.14
CA ASN A 88 11.81 -10.31 10.29
C ASN A 88 11.06 -10.94 11.46
N THR A 89 11.81 -11.49 12.44
CA THR A 89 11.18 -11.97 13.68
C THR A 89 10.41 -10.83 14.38
N PRO A 90 9.38 -11.14 15.18
CA PRO A 90 8.64 -10.12 15.93
C PRO A 90 9.53 -9.17 16.74
N ALA A 91 10.56 -9.70 17.39
CA ALA A 91 11.49 -8.90 18.20
C ALA A 91 12.35 -7.95 17.34
N GLN A 92 12.85 -8.43 16.20
CA GLN A 92 13.63 -7.60 15.27
C GLN A 92 12.76 -6.49 14.67
N THR A 93 11.53 -6.81 14.28
CA THR A 93 10.57 -5.84 13.74
C THR A 93 10.21 -4.78 14.78
N ALA A 94 9.90 -5.18 16.02
CA ALA A 94 9.67 -4.25 17.12
C ALA A 94 10.86 -3.30 17.35
N SER A 95 12.10 -3.81 17.26
CA SER A 95 13.32 -3.01 17.38
C SER A 95 13.45 -2.00 16.23
N THR A 96 13.13 -2.40 15.00
CA THR A 96 13.10 -1.51 13.83
C THR A 96 12.07 -0.41 14.01
N VAL A 97 10.84 -0.74 14.41
CA VAL A 97 9.78 0.23 14.70
C VAL A 97 10.24 1.22 15.78
N ALA A 98 10.75 0.74 16.91
CA ALA A 98 11.22 1.60 18.01
C ALA A 98 12.38 2.52 17.59
N THR A 99 13.26 2.07 16.73
CA THR A 99 14.38 2.87 16.19
C THR A 99 13.85 3.96 15.26
N THR A 100 13.00 3.60 14.30
CA THR A 100 12.37 4.55 13.38
C THR A 100 11.56 5.62 14.13
N LEU A 101 10.82 5.23 15.16
CA LEU A 101 10.06 6.18 15.99
C LEU A 101 10.97 7.19 16.71
N ARG A 102 12.13 6.76 17.21
CA ARG A 102 13.11 7.68 17.83
C ARG A 102 13.66 8.69 16.83
N GLU A 103 14.00 8.22 15.63
CA GLU A 103 14.52 9.07 14.55
C GLU A 103 13.44 10.03 14.03
N ALA A 104 12.20 9.56 13.86
CA ALA A 104 11.06 10.37 13.46
C ALA A 104 10.74 11.46 14.51
N ASN A 105 10.79 11.13 15.80
CA ASN A 105 10.62 12.10 16.88
C ASN A 105 11.72 13.15 16.87
N PHE A 106 12.97 12.79 16.58
CA PHE A 106 14.06 13.76 16.42
C PHE A 106 13.79 14.71 15.25
N GLN A 107 13.24 14.22 14.15
CA GLN A 107 12.82 15.03 13.00
C GLN A 107 11.51 15.80 13.25
N ARG A 108 10.77 15.54 14.33
CA ARG A 108 9.40 16.00 14.59
C ARG A 108 8.48 15.65 13.42
N ALA A 109 8.53 14.41 12.99
CA ALA A 109 7.88 13.91 11.80
C ALA A 109 7.06 12.65 12.12
N VAL A 110 6.08 12.35 11.27
CA VAL A 110 5.22 11.15 11.35
C VAL A 110 5.82 10.08 10.43
N PRO A 111 6.22 8.92 10.94
CA PRO A 111 6.68 7.84 10.09
C PRO A 111 5.51 7.13 9.41
N ILE A 112 5.79 6.62 8.21
CA ILE A 112 4.91 5.78 7.41
C ILE A 112 5.53 4.38 7.43
N PHE A 113 4.79 3.38 7.91
CA PHE A 113 5.20 1.99 7.85
C PHE A 113 4.35 1.23 6.83
N VAL A 114 5.00 0.47 5.97
CA VAL A 114 4.34 -0.55 5.15
C VAL A 114 4.53 -1.89 5.85
N LEU A 115 3.45 -2.52 6.22
CA LEU A 115 3.45 -3.88 6.74
C LEU A 115 3.26 -4.82 5.56
N TYR A 116 4.23 -5.69 5.30
CA TYR A 116 4.20 -6.59 4.13
C TYR A 116 4.76 -7.96 4.52
N ASN A 117 3.97 -8.71 5.26
CA ASN A 117 4.36 -10.01 5.83
C ASN A 117 3.21 -11.03 5.90
N ILE A 118 2.12 -10.79 5.17
CA ILE A 118 0.98 -11.72 5.15
C ILE A 118 1.39 -13.07 4.56
N PRO A 119 0.93 -14.21 5.10
CA PRO A 119 1.23 -15.53 4.55
C PRO A 119 0.85 -15.64 3.06
N GLY A 120 1.78 -16.16 2.25
CA GLY A 120 1.57 -16.31 0.81
C GLY A 120 1.43 -14.99 0.05
N ARG A 121 2.13 -13.93 0.47
CA ARG A 121 2.14 -12.63 -0.21
C ARG A 121 2.65 -12.75 -1.66
N ASP A 122 2.25 -11.80 -2.50
CA ASP A 122 2.67 -11.66 -3.91
C ASP A 122 2.38 -12.91 -4.76
N CYS A 123 1.37 -13.71 -4.36
CA CYS A 123 1.04 -14.98 -5.03
C CYS A 123 2.27 -15.88 -5.33
N GLY A 124 3.35 -15.71 -4.59
CA GLY A 124 4.59 -16.45 -4.81
C GLY A 124 5.49 -15.89 -5.91
N SER A 125 5.26 -14.65 -6.39
CA SER A 125 6.03 -13.98 -7.43
C SER A 125 7.39 -13.43 -6.91
N TYR A 126 7.90 -12.34 -7.48
CA TYR A 126 9.24 -11.79 -7.16
C TYR A 126 9.40 -11.34 -5.71
N SER A 127 8.31 -10.94 -5.05
CA SER A 127 8.28 -10.55 -3.63
C SER A 127 7.69 -11.63 -2.72
N ALA A 128 7.72 -12.89 -3.15
CA ALA A 128 7.24 -14.04 -2.39
C ALA A 128 7.76 -14.07 -0.94
N GLY A 129 6.98 -14.66 -0.04
CA GLY A 129 7.32 -14.81 1.38
C GLY A 129 6.12 -14.57 2.29
N GLY A 130 6.36 -13.86 3.36
CA GLY A 130 5.40 -13.63 4.43
C GLY A 130 5.67 -14.53 5.64
N ALA A 131 4.84 -14.40 6.67
CA ALA A 131 4.83 -15.27 7.84
C ALA A 131 4.48 -16.72 7.43
N GLU A 132 4.95 -17.70 8.18
CA GLU A 132 4.72 -19.11 7.84
C GLU A 132 3.23 -19.49 7.97
N ASN A 133 2.53 -18.87 8.92
CA ASN A 133 1.12 -19.12 9.21
C ASN A 133 0.47 -17.92 9.91
N THR A 134 -0.85 -18.02 10.17
CA THR A 134 -1.62 -16.96 10.82
C THR A 134 -1.10 -16.64 12.22
N ALA A 135 -0.70 -17.62 13.03
CA ALA A 135 -0.23 -17.37 14.39
C ALA A 135 1.08 -16.56 14.41
N ASP A 136 1.99 -16.85 13.48
CA ASP A 136 3.24 -16.11 13.33
C ASP A 136 2.99 -14.68 12.82
N TYR A 137 2.03 -14.52 11.92
CA TYR A 137 1.58 -13.21 11.45
C TYR A 137 0.97 -12.38 12.60
N ASP A 138 0.06 -12.96 13.37
CA ASP A 138 -0.59 -12.28 14.50
C ASP A 138 0.43 -11.84 15.55
N ALA A 139 1.40 -12.72 15.89
CA ALA A 139 2.48 -12.40 16.82
C ALA A 139 3.38 -11.25 16.28
N TRP A 140 3.60 -11.20 14.98
CA TRP A 140 4.35 -10.14 14.33
C TRP A 140 3.60 -8.79 14.37
N ILE A 141 2.29 -8.78 14.11
CA ILE A 141 1.42 -7.62 14.25
C ILE A 141 1.39 -7.13 15.70
N ASP A 142 1.28 -8.03 16.68
CA ASP A 142 1.30 -7.71 18.10
C ASP A 142 2.59 -7.00 18.52
N ALA A 143 3.72 -7.47 18.03
CA ALA A 143 5.01 -6.87 18.32
C ALA A 143 5.12 -5.44 17.75
N ILE A 144 4.61 -5.21 16.53
CA ILE A 144 4.56 -3.87 15.93
C ILE A 144 3.65 -2.94 16.73
N ALA A 145 2.42 -3.37 17.01
CA ALA A 145 1.46 -2.57 17.77
C ALA A 145 1.99 -2.22 19.16
N GLY A 146 2.64 -3.18 19.84
CA GLY A 146 3.28 -2.95 21.13
C GLY A 146 4.43 -1.93 21.07
N ALA A 147 5.24 -1.98 20.00
CA ALA A 147 6.34 -1.03 19.79
C ALA A 147 5.86 0.39 19.44
N ILE A 148 4.74 0.51 18.71
CA ILE A 148 4.13 1.80 18.36
C ILE A 148 3.59 2.50 19.63
N GLY A 149 2.84 1.81 20.46
CA GLY A 149 2.23 2.39 21.66
C GLY A 149 1.43 3.66 21.35
N ASN A 150 1.75 4.76 22.00
CA ASN A 150 1.07 6.06 21.87
C ASN A 150 1.68 6.98 20.79
N GLN A 151 2.57 6.48 19.94
CA GLN A 151 3.19 7.31 18.91
C GLN A 151 2.25 7.49 17.71
N LYS A 152 2.32 8.67 17.08
CA LYS A 152 1.58 8.93 15.84
C LYS A 152 2.31 8.29 14.67
N VAL A 153 1.63 7.42 13.95
CA VAL A 153 2.17 6.70 12.79
C VAL A 153 1.09 6.52 11.73
N VAL A 154 1.51 6.42 10.47
CA VAL A 154 0.68 5.94 9.36
C VAL A 154 1.08 4.50 9.07
N ILE A 155 0.10 3.62 8.98
CA ILE A 155 0.27 2.22 8.59
C ILE A 155 -0.40 1.98 7.25
N LEU A 156 0.34 1.43 6.31
CA LEU A 156 -0.15 0.90 5.04
C LEU A 156 -0.07 -0.62 5.15
N LEU A 157 -1.24 -1.24 5.30
CA LEU A 157 -1.37 -2.64 5.69
C LEU A 157 -1.45 -3.53 4.47
N GLU A 158 -0.41 -4.34 4.25
CA GLU A 158 -0.32 -5.45 3.32
C GLU A 158 -0.70 -5.09 1.88
N PRO A 159 0.16 -4.34 1.16
CA PRO A 159 0.01 -4.12 -0.27
C PRO A 159 -0.32 -5.42 -1.03
N ASP A 160 -1.19 -5.32 -2.02
CA ASP A 160 -1.72 -6.40 -2.87
C ASP A 160 -2.66 -7.39 -2.17
N ALA A 161 -2.67 -7.45 -0.84
CA ALA A 161 -3.33 -8.51 -0.08
C ALA A 161 -4.85 -8.62 -0.30
N ILE A 162 -5.51 -7.51 -0.60
CA ILE A 162 -6.97 -7.45 -0.85
C ILE A 162 -7.26 -7.35 -2.34
N ALA A 163 -6.40 -6.66 -3.10
CA ALA A 163 -6.54 -6.60 -4.55
C ALA A 163 -6.23 -7.93 -5.23
N ASP A 164 -5.32 -8.73 -4.64
CA ASP A 164 -4.89 -10.04 -5.14
C ASP A 164 -5.11 -11.13 -4.09
N LEU A 165 -6.36 -11.60 -4.01
CA LEU A 165 -6.73 -12.67 -3.08
C LEU A 165 -6.15 -14.02 -3.52
N PRO A 166 -5.99 -15.01 -2.62
CA PRO A 166 -5.58 -16.37 -2.99
C PRO A 166 -6.40 -17.01 -4.12
N SER A 167 -7.65 -16.58 -4.32
CA SER A 167 -8.48 -16.99 -5.47
C SER A 167 -7.98 -16.46 -6.80
N ASP A 168 -7.22 -15.37 -6.81
CA ASP A 168 -6.73 -14.71 -8.02
C ASP A 168 -5.33 -15.20 -8.42
N CYS A 169 -4.61 -15.87 -7.48
CA CYS A 169 -3.22 -16.30 -7.66
C CYS A 169 -3.01 -17.47 -8.64
N GLY A 170 -4.07 -18.07 -9.16
CA GLY A 170 -3.95 -19.23 -10.07
C GLY A 170 -3.41 -20.49 -9.40
N TYR A 171 -3.53 -20.62 -8.07
CA TYR A 171 -3.10 -21.81 -7.35
C TYR A 171 -3.87 -23.06 -7.81
N ASP A 172 -3.17 -24.20 -7.83
CA ASP A 172 -3.80 -25.51 -8.09
C ASP A 172 -4.78 -25.83 -6.95
N PRO A 173 -6.09 -25.96 -7.23
CA PRO A 173 -7.11 -26.22 -6.20
C PRO A 173 -6.99 -27.63 -5.60
N THR A 174 -6.17 -28.52 -6.18
CA THR A 174 -5.86 -29.83 -5.58
C THR A 174 -4.77 -29.75 -4.52
N GLN A 175 -4.00 -28.68 -4.50
CA GLN A 175 -2.89 -28.43 -3.58
C GLN A 175 -3.25 -27.38 -2.51
N VAL A 176 -4.10 -26.43 -2.84
CA VAL A 176 -4.49 -25.32 -1.96
C VAL A 176 -6.01 -25.30 -1.80
N ASN A 177 -6.50 -25.30 -0.57
CA ASN A 177 -7.90 -25.05 -0.27
C ASN A 177 -8.20 -23.56 -0.43
N ILE A 178 -8.56 -23.14 -1.64
CA ILE A 178 -8.76 -21.74 -2.00
C ILE A 178 -9.78 -21.02 -1.08
N PRO A 179 -10.99 -21.59 -0.80
CA PRO A 179 -11.95 -20.96 0.11
C PRO A 179 -11.37 -20.68 1.50
N GLU A 180 -10.61 -21.62 2.05
CA GLU A 180 -9.97 -21.47 3.36
C GLU A 180 -8.84 -20.42 3.30
N ALA A 181 -8.02 -20.43 2.25
CA ALA A 181 -6.95 -19.44 2.07
C ALA A 181 -7.50 -18.01 1.96
N VAL A 182 -8.62 -17.81 1.26
CA VAL A 182 -9.32 -16.51 1.17
C VAL A 182 -9.91 -16.13 2.53
N ALA A 183 -10.54 -17.05 3.25
CA ALA A 183 -11.08 -16.77 4.58
C ALA A 183 -9.97 -16.38 5.57
N ASN A 184 -8.84 -17.08 5.54
CA ASN A 184 -7.66 -16.77 6.36
C ASN A 184 -7.07 -15.39 6.02
N ARG A 185 -6.99 -15.03 4.74
CA ARG A 185 -6.53 -13.71 4.30
C ARG A 185 -7.37 -12.59 4.93
N TYR A 186 -8.69 -12.68 4.87
CA TYR A 186 -9.58 -11.70 5.50
C TYR A 186 -9.46 -11.70 7.02
N ALA A 187 -9.34 -12.86 7.66
CA ALA A 187 -9.16 -12.95 9.10
C ALA A 187 -7.86 -12.29 9.56
N GLN A 188 -6.75 -12.50 8.86
CA GLN A 188 -5.44 -11.90 9.12
C GLN A 188 -5.49 -10.37 9.01
N ILE A 189 -6.08 -9.84 7.94
CA ILE A 189 -6.23 -8.38 7.76
C ILE A 189 -7.12 -7.79 8.85
N ASN A 190 -8.25 -8.43 9.16
CA ASN A 190 -9.16 -7.96 10.21
C ASN A 190 -8.51 -7.97 11.59
N TYR A 191 -7.73 -9.01 11.91
CA TYR A 191 -6.93 -9.06 13.14
C TYR A 191 -5.95 -7.88 13.21
N ALA A 192 -5.18 -7.67 12.14
CA ALA A 192 -4.20 -6.60 12.08
C ALA A 192 -4.84 -5.21 12.26
N ILE A 193 -5.96 -4.93 11.56
CA ILE A 193 -6.72 -3.69 11.75
C ILE A 193 -7.12 -3.54 13.22
N THR A 194 -7.81 -4.54 13.77
CA THR A 194 -8.33 -4.50 15.14
C THR A 194 -7.20 -4.25 16.15
N ARG A 195 -6.06 -4.89 15.96
CA ARG A 195 -4.93 -4.79 16.88
C ARG A 195 -4.18 -3.44 16.78
N LEU A 196 -4.00 -2.93 15.56
CA LEU A 196 -3.34 -1.65 15.31
C LEU A 196 -4.23 -0.47 15.73
N GLU A 197 -5.53 -0.55 15.49
CA GLU A 197 -6.50 0.48 15.83
C GLU A 197 -6.70 0.66 17.36
N GLN A 198 -6.27 -0.31 18.17
CA GLN A 198 -6.18 -0.14 19.64
C GLN A 198 -5.13 0.91 20.05
N GLN A 199 -4.18 1.23 19.15
CA GLN A 199 -3.22 2.28 19.43
C GLN A 199 -3.85 3.65 19.16
N PRO A 200 -3.80 4.60 20.11
CA PRO A 200 -4.65 5.80 20.06
C PRO A 200 -4.33 6.77 18.93
N LYS A 201 -3.12 6.70 18.36
CA LYS A 201 -2.64 7.63 17.31
C LYS A 201 -2.17 6.93 16.04
N THR A 202 -2.43 5.64 15.93
CA THR A 202 -2.13 4.88 14.73
C THR A 202 -3.24 5.11 13.69
N ILE A 203 -2.85 5.43 12.48
CA ILE A 203 -3.74 5.69 11.34
C ILE A 203 -3.52 4.55 10.36
N VAL A 204 -4.53 3.69 10.17
CA VAL A 204 -4.42 2.48 9.35
C VAL A 204 -5.15 2.67 8.04
N TYR A 205 -4.49 2.36 6.93
CA TYR A 205 -5.08 2.22 5.61
C TYR A 205 -4.80 0.81 5.10
N ILE A 206 -5.78 0.19 4.42
CA ILE A 206 -5.68 -1.15 3.85
C ILE A 206 -5.60 -1.09 2.34
N ASP A 207 -5.07 -2.14 1.71
CA ASP A 207 -4.85 -2.16 0.27
C ASP A 207 -6.14 -2.11 -0.56
N ALA A 208 -6.14 -1.31 -1.63
CA ALA A 208 -7.18 -1.27 -2.65
C ALA A 208 -6.64 -1.52 -4.07
N GLY A 209 -5.38 -1.92 -4.22
CA GLY A 209 -4.75 -2.11 -5.51
C GLY A 209 -4.55 -0.81 -6.29
N ASN A 210 -5.14 -0.70 -7.46
CA ASN A 210 -5.05 0.51 -8.28
C ASN A 210 -6.20 0.60 -9.30
N SER A 211 -6.32 1.76 -9.95
CA SER A 211 -7.38 2.10 -10.88
C SER A 211 -7.45 1.24 -12.15
N HIS A 212 -6.41 0.48 -12.47
CA HIS A 212 -6.34 -0.39 -13.65
C HIS A 212 -6.36 -1.89 -13.29
N TRP A 213 -6.74 -2.20 -12.07
CA TRP A 213 -6.78 -3.59 -11.58
C TRP A 213 -8.21 -4.03 -11.29
N GLN A 214 -8.65 -3.99 -10.03
CA GLN A 214 -9.98 -4.43 -9.66
C GLN A 214 -11.05 -3.37 -9.99
N ALA A 215 -12.22 -3.81 -10.47
CA ALA A 215 -13.34 -2.90 -10.64
C ALA A 215 -13.84 -2.34 -9.30
N VAL A 216 -14.30 -1.09 -9.28
CA VAL A 216 -14.81 -0.40 -8.07
C VAL A 216 -15.73 -1.29 -7.23
N PRO A 217 -16.77 -1.97 -7.74
CA PRO A 217 -17.65 -2.80 -6.92
C PRO A 217 -16.93 -4.01 -6.31
N VAL A 218 -15.96 -4.58 -7.02
CA VAL A 218 -15.21 -5.76 -6.57
C VAL A 218 -14.31 -5.39 -5.40
N ILE A 219 -13.48 -4.36 -5.57
CA ILE A 219 -12.57 -3.95 -4.50
C ILE A 219 -13.34 -3.38 -3.30
N THR A 220 -14.45 -2.66 -3.53
CA THR A 220 -15.31 -2.18 -2.44
C THR A 220 -15.83 -3.34 -1.59
N GLN A 221 -16.36 -4.41 -2.21
CA GLN A 221 -16.82 -5.59 -1.48
C GLN A 221 -15.68 -6.24 -0.69
N ARG A 222 -14.48 -6.34 -1.27
CA ARG A 222 -13.30 -6.91 -0.62
C ARG A 222 -12.87 -6.07 0.60
N LEU A 223 -12.80 -4.75 0.46
CA LEU A 223 -12.46 -3.82 1.54
C LEU A 223 -13.46 -3.89 2.70
N ILE A 224 -14.75 -3.94 2.41
CA ILE A 224 -15.81 -4.12 3.42
C ILE A 224 -15.63 -5.46 4.15
N THR A 225 -15.38 -6.54 3.42
CA THR A 225 -15.16 -7.87 4.00
C THR A 225 -13.89 -7.91 4.87
N ALA A 226 -12.85 -7.16 4.48
CA ALA A 226 -11.62 -6.99 5.25
C ALA A 226 -11.76 -6.12 6.49
N GLY A 227 -12.88 -5.39 6.66
CA GLY A 227 -13.14 -4.57 7.84
C GLY A 227 -12.66 -3.13 7.74
N VAL A 228 -12.61 -2.54 6.53
CA VAL A 228 -12.17 -1.15 6.31
C VAL A 228 -12.90 -0.12 7.17
N GLN A 229 -14.13 -0.41 7.60
CA GLN A 229 -14.91 0.47 8.48
C GLN A 229 -14.28 0.67 9.87
N GLN A 230 -13.34 -0.20 10.26
CA GLN A 230 -12.60 -0.09 11.52
C GLN A 230 -11.28 0.68 11.34
N ALA A 231 -10.81 0.85 10.11
CA ALA A 231 -9.60 1.59 9.75
C ALA A 231 -9.92 3.05 9.40
N GLN A 232 -8.90 3.88 9.20
CA GLN A 232 -9.07 5.23 8.63
C GLN A 232 -9.61 5.16 7.20
N GLY A 233 -9.14 4.16 6.44
CA GLY A 233 -9.55 3.98 5.06
C GLY A 233 -8.66 3.01 4.30
N PHE A 234 -8.34 3.36 3.06
CA PHE A 234 -7.58 2.48 2.16
C PHE A 234 -6.50 3.26 1.41
N PHE A 235 -5.61 2.54 0.75
CA PHE A 235 -4.58 3.13 -0.10
C PHE A 235 -4.59 2.49 -1.50
N SER A 236 -4.08 3.23 -2.48
CA SER A 236 -3.96 2.75 -3.86
C SER A 236 -2.58 3.02 -4.46
N ASN A 237 -2.33 2.39 -5.61
CA ASN A 237 -1.18 2.61 -6.50
C ASN A 237 0.19 2.21 -5.92
N VAL A 238 0.24 1.45 -4.82
CA VAL A 238 1.53 1.03 -4.23
C VAL A 238 2.31 0.21 -5.26
N SER A 239 3.57 0.59 -5.46
CA SER A 239 4.47 -0.01 -6.46
C SER A 239 4.00 0.10 -7.91
N ASN A 240 2.98 0.91 -8.22
CA ASN A 240 2.43 1.12 -9.55
C ASN A 240 2.75 2.53 -10.10
N TYR A 241 2.28 2.80 -11.32
CA TYR A 241 2.68 3.97 -12.10
C TYR A 241 1.48 4.80 -12.59
N ASN A 242 0.25 4.48 -12.16
CA ASN A 242 -0.93 5.18 -12.62
C ASN A 242 -0.93 6.63 -12.15
N LEU A 243 -1.35 7.53 -13.01
CA LEU A 243 -1.42 8.95 -12.69
C LEU A 243 -2.34 9.22 -11.51
N SER A 244 -1.95 10.15 -10.64
CA SER A 244 -2.75 10.53 -9.46
C SER A 244 -4.17 10.99 -9.80
N THR A 245 -4.40 11.48 -11.03
CA THR A 245 -5.74 11.86 -11.51
C THR A 245 -6.66 10.66 -11.70
N TYR A 246 -6.13 9.52 -12.15
CA TYR A 246 -6.89 8.27 -12.27
C TYR A 246 -7.16 7.67 -10.88
N GLU A 247 -6.12 7.58 -10.05
CA GLU A 247 -6.26 7.04 -8.69
C GLU A 247 -7.24 7.87 -7.86
N SER A 248 -7.15 9.20 -7.90
CA SER A 248 -8.07 10.07 -7.14
C SER A 248 -9.54 9.88 -7.54
N LYS A 249 -9.83 9.65 -8.84
CA LYS A 249 -11.18 9.34 -9.29
C LYS A 249 -11.63 7.96 -8.81
N PHE A 250 -10.80 6.96 -9.05
CA PHE A 250 -11.05 5.58 -8.63
C PHE A 250 -11.32 5.48 -7.13
N ASP A 251 -10.46 6.05 -6.30
CA ASP A 251 -10.59 6.03 -4.85
C ASP A 251 -11.83 6.80 -4.36
N THR A 252 -12.16 7.91 -5.02
CA THR A 252 -13.41 8.64 -4.76
C THR A 252 -14.63 7.76 -5.03
N TRP A 253 -14.64 7.00 -6.12
CA TRP A 253 -15.74 6.08 -6.44
C TRP A 253 -15.78 4.88 -5.48
N VAL A 254 -14.64 4.36 -5.06
CA VAL A 254 -14.57 3.28 -4.04
C VAL A 254 -15.20 3.76 -2.73
N SER A 255 -14.82 4.96 -2.25
CA SER A 255 -15.44 5.56 -1.05
C SER A 255 -16.93 5.82 -1.24
N ALA A 256 -17.34 6.29 -2.44
CA ALA A 256 -18.74 6.52 -2.78
C ALA A 256 -19.53 5.19 -2.84
N CYS A 257 -18.97 4.14 -3.40
CA CYS A 257 -19.59 2.82 -3.46
C CYS A 257 -19.78 2.20 -2.06
N MET A 258 -18.81 2.40 -1.15
CA MET A 258 -18.99 2.02 0.25
C MET A 258 -20.20 2.73 0.88
N ALA A 259 -20.26 4.05 0.72
CA ALA A 259 -21.38 4.84 1.24
C ALA A 259 -22.71 4.44 0.62
N PHE A 260 -22.75 4.14 -0.68
CA PHE A 260 -23.93 3.64 -1.38
C PHE A 260 -24.43 2.32 -0.79
N GLY A 261 -23.54 1.32 -0.65
CA GLY A 261 -23.89 -0.02 -0.16
C GLY A 261 -24.09 -0.10 1.36
N MET A 262 -23.80 0.96 2.11
CA MET A 262 -24.08 1.05 3.56
C MET A 262 -25.31 1.93 3.86
N ASN A 263 -25.93 2.55 2.87
CA ASN A 263 -27.05 3.46 3.05
C ASN A 263 -28.36 2.70 3.28
N PRO A 264 -29.05 2.84 4.42
CA PRO A 264 -30.34 2.18 4.70
C PRO A 264 -31.55 2.89 4.04
N ALA A 265 -31.34 4.02 3.36
CA ALA A 265 -32.41 4.74 2.67
C ALA A 265 -33.07 3.89 1.58
N ASP A 266 -34.19 4.37 1.04
CA ASP A 266 -34.94 3.76 -0.05
C ASP A 266 -35.38 2.29 0.22
N GLY A 267 -35.75 1.99 1.49
CA GLY A 267 -36.17 0.66 1.90
C GLY A 267 -35.04 -0.33 2.10
N GLY A 268 -33.79 0.14 2.14
CA GLY A 268 -32.60 -0.66 2.44
C GLY A 268 -32.14 -1.58 1.31
N TRP A 269 -32.64 -1.43 0.09
CA TRP A 269 -32.27 -2.27 -1.04
C TRP A 269 -30.79 -2.14 -1.43
N ARG A 270 -30.14 -1.03 -1.04
CA ARG A 270 -28.71 -0.77 -1.31
C ARG A 270 -27.78 -1.54 -0.38
N LEU A 271 -28.28 -1.93 0.81
CA LEU A 271 -27.45 -2.55 1.84
C LEU A 271 -26.78 -3.83 1.33
N GLY A 272 -25.44 -3.81 1.30
CA GLY A 272 -24.61 -4.90 0.81
C GLY A 272 -24.58 -5.08 -0.72
N ASN A 273 -25.27 -4.23 -1.49
CA ASN A 273 -25.38 -4.35 -2.94
C ASN A 273 -24.30 -3.51 -3.68
N TYR A 274 -23.03 -3.69 -3.34
CA TYR A 274 -21.92 -2.97 -3.95
C TYR A 274 -21.78 -3.24 -5.46
N SER A 275 -22.26 -4.40 -5.93
CA SER A 275 -22.25 -4.77 -7.36
C SER A 275 -23.07 -3.85 -8.27
N TYR A 276 -23.92 -3.01 -7.72
CA TYR A 276 -24.64 -1.98 -8.48
C TYR A 276 -23.77 -0.77 -8.83
N CYS A 277 -22.66 -0.53 -8.12
CA CYS A 277 -21.81 0.62 -8.37
C CYS A 277 -21.19 0.55 -9.77
N ALA A 278 -21.18 1.68 -10.47
CA ALA A 278 -20.38 1.84 -11.68
C ALA A 278 -18.88 1.80 -11.36
N SER A 279 -18.07 1.56 -12.37
CA SER A 279 -16.61 1.45 -12.24
C SER A 279 -15.90 2.14 -13.40
N GLN A 280 -14.57 2.18 -13.36
CA GLN A 280 -13.71 2.62 -14.46
C GLN A 280 -13.96 1.86 -15.77
N TYR A 281 -14.67 0.74 -15.70
CA TYR A 281 -15.08 -0.09 -16.86
C TYR A 281 -16.54 0.14 -17.28
N TYR A 282 -17.21 1.13 -16.71
CA TYR A 282 -18.61 1.41 -17.02
C TYR A 282 -18.73 2.37 -18.19
N SER A 283 -19.56 2.00 -19.19
CA SER A 283 -20.01 2.90 -20.24
C SER A 283 -21.41 2.51 -20.70
N PRO A 284 -22.34 3.46 -20.73
CA PRO A 284 -23.67 3.24 -21.32
C PRO A 284 -23.62 3.03 -22.84
N LEU A 285 -22.48 3.36 -23.48
CA LEU A 285 -22.27 3.22 -24.92
C LEU A 285 -21.65 1.87 -25.31
N GLY A 286 -21.35 1.01 -24.35
CA GLY A 286 -20.88 -0.37 -24.55
C GLY A 286 -19.39 -0.54 -24.86
N THR A 287 -18.65 0.54 -25.16
CA THR A 287 -17.21 0.49 -25.38
C THR A 287 -16.49 1.24 -24.28
N VAL A 288 -15.55 0.58 -23.60
CA VAL A 288 -14.76 1.18 -22.54
C VAL A 288 -13.28 1.03 -22.86
N ASN A 289 -12.53 2.11 -22.73
CA ASN A 289 -11.10 2.10 -22.65
C ASN A 289 -10.70 2.67 -21.28
N PRO A 290 -10.27 1.86 -20.31
CA PRO A 290 -9.89 2.33 -18.98
C PRO A 290 -8.68 3.28 -19.01
N ASP A 291 -7.87 3.26 -20.07
CA ASP A 291 -6.75 4.18 -20.27
C ASP A 291 -7.22 5.58 -20.75
N ASP A 292 -8.48 5.72 -21.15
CA ASP A 292 -9.05 7.00 -21.57
C ASP A 292 -9.91 7.60 -20.47
N ILE A 293 -9.31 8.46 -19.66
CA ILE A 293 -9.98 9.14 -18.54
C ILE A 293 -11.20 9.97 -18.98
N THR A 294 -11.31 10.33 -20.27
CA THR A 294 -12.47 11.08 -20.74
C THR A 294 -13.75 10.25 -20.71
N THR A 295 -13.64 8.92 -20.80
CA THR A 295 -14.77 8.00 -20.68
C THR A 295 -15.23 7.83 -19.23
N TRP A 296 -14.42 8.20 -18.26
CA TRP A 296 -14.72 8.07 -16.83
C TRP A 296 -15.80 9.05 -16.36
N ILE A 297 -16.15 10.02 -17.17
CA ILE A 297 -17.28 10.90 -16.91
C ILE A 297 -18.60 10.13 -16.72
N TYR A 298 -18.77 9.00 -17.39
CA TYR A 298 -19.97 8.16 -17.25
C TYR A 298 -20.10 7.57 -15.85
N THR A 299 -18.99 7.25 -15.22
CA THR A 299 -18.97 6.77 -13.84
C THR A 299 -19.21 7.91 -12.85
N ASP A 300 -18.65 9.10 -13.08
CA ASP A 300 -18.96 10.30 -12.31
C ASP A 300 -20.46 10.60 -12.35
N GLU A 301 -21.06 10.59 -13.55
CA GLU A 301 -22.49 10.83 -13.75
C GLU A 301 -23.35 9.76 -13.06
N TRP A 302 -22.92 8.48 -13.12
CA TRP A 302 -23.63 7.41 -12.44
C TRP A 302 -23.68 7.66 -10.93
N PHE A 303 -22.56 7.97 -10.29
CA PHE A 303 -22.52 8.28 -8.86
C PHE A 303 -23.34 9.53 -8.53
N GLN A 304 -23.23 10.60 -9.32
CA GLN A 304 -24.04 11.81 -9.15
C GLN A 304 -25.55 11.50 -9.11
N GLN A 305 -26.02 10.61 -9.98
CA GLN A 305 -27.44 10.30 -10.14
C GLN A 305 -27.94 9.28 -9.09
N ASN A 306 -27.07 8.42 -8.58
CA ASN A 306 -27.48 7.24 -7.80
C ASN A 306 -27.14 7.30 -6.30
N MET A 307 -26.33 8.25 -5.82
CA MET A 307 -25.95 8.31 -4.40
C MET A 307 -27.13 8.60 -3.46
N GLY A 308 -28.14 9.35 -3.92
CA GLY A 308 -29.24 9.76 -3.07
C GLY A 308 -28.77 10.55 -1.85
N THR A 309 -29.03 10.02 -0.63
CA THR A 309 -28.58 10.63 0.63
C THR A 309 -27.25 10.03 1.13
N ALA A 310 -26.64 9.10 0.43
CA ALA A 310 -25.36 8.52 0.82
C ALA A 310 -24.23 9.55 0.68
N VAL A 311 -23.43 9.70 1.74
CA VAL A 311 -22.30 10.63 1.77
C VAL A 311 -21.01 9.83 1.98
N PRO A 312 -20.06 9.88 1.04
CA PRO A 312 -18.76 9.25 1.21
C PRO A 312 -18.03 9.78 2.44
N SER A 313 -17.41 8.89 3.20
CA SER A 313 -16.68 9.24 4.43
C SER A 313 -15.43 8.39 4.65
N THR A 314 -15.20 7.37 3.83
CA THR A 314 -13.98 6.55 3.92
C THR A 314 -12.84 7.29 3.26
N HIS A 315 -11.77 7.52 4.02
CA HIS A 315 -10.59 8.24 3.56
C HIS A 315 -9.65 7.35 2.75
N PHE A 316 -8.70 7.96 2.05
CA PHE A 316 -7.69 7.21 1.29
C PHE A 316 -6.37 7.97 1.18
N VAL A 317 -5.31 7.27 0.81
CA VAL A 317 -4.00 7.81 0.44
C VAL A 317 -3.50 7.16 -0.85
N ILE A 318 -2.66 7.86 -1.60
CA ILE A 318 -2.18 7.41 -2.92
C ILE A 318 -0.65 7.36 -2.90
N ASP A 319 -0.08 6.23 -3.39
CA ASP A 319 1.36 6.16 -3.69
C ASP A 319 1.68 6.95 -4.97
N THR A 320 2.52 7.96 -4.81
CA THR A 320 2.99 8.81 -5.90
C THR A 320 4.48 8.68 -6.15
N SER A 321 5.12 7.68 -5.58
CA SER A 321 6.58 7.51 -5.61
C SER A 321 7.15 7.38 -7.02
N ARG A 322 6.40 6.80 -7.97
CA ARG A 322 6.90 6.47 -9.31
C ARG A 322 5.95 6.84 -10.45
N ASN A 323 4.92 7.62 -10.19
CA ASN A 323 3.82 7.84 -11.13
C ASN A 323 3.88 9.18 -11.91
N GLY A 324 5.01 9.88 -11.85
CA GLY A 324 5.16 11.20 -12.46
C GLY A 324 4.98 11.26 -13.97
N GLN A 325 5.16 10.13 -14.68
CA GLN A 325 5.00 10.01 -16.13
C GLN A 325 3.84 9.08 -16.52
N GLY A 326 3.10 8.56 -15.55
CA GLY A 326 2.00 7.62 -15.79
C GLY A 326 2.45 6.19 -16.13
N PRO A 327 1.50 5.30 -16.51
CA PRO A 327 1.77 3.88 -16.76
C PRO A 327 2.66 3.66 -17.99
N PHE A 328 3.30 2.49 -18.01
CA PHE A 328 4.14 2.06 -19.12
C PHE A 328 3.29 1.71 -20.35
N ASN A 329 3.83 2.05 -21.52
CA ASN A 329 3.26 1.66 -22.82
C ASN A 329 4.38 1.19 -23.75
N ALA A 330 4.29 -0.06 -24.16
CA ALA A 330 5.31 -0.72 -24.99
C ALA A 330 5.17 -0.42 -26.49
N ALA A 331 4.23 0.41 -26.93
CA ALA A 331 3.94 0.62 -28.36
C ALA A 331 5.16 1.06 -29.18
N SER A 332 6.10 1.79 -28.57
CA SER A 332 7.34 2.20 -29.25
C SER A 332 8.25 1.03 -29.67
N TYR A 333 8.15 -0.10 -29.00
CA TYR A 333 8.94 -1.29 -29.33
C TYR A 333 8.38 -2.05 -30.55
N ALA A 334 7.15 -1.73 -31.00
CA ALA A 334 6.60 -2.25 -32.25
C ALA A 334 7.20 -1.59 -33.52
N THR A 335 7.94 -0.49 -33.36
CA THR A 335 8.50 0.32 -34.47
C THR A 335 10.02 0.20 -34.55
N PRO A 336 10.64 0.60 -35.67
CA PRO A 336 12.11 0.62 -35.78
C PRO A 336 12.77 1.42 -34.65
N PRO A 337 13.93 0.94 -34.15
CA PRO A 337 14.68 -0.20 -34.61
C PRO A 337 14.22 -1.57 -34.09
N TYR A 338 13.29 -1.60 -33.13
CA TYR A 338 12.94 -2.79 -32.36
C TYR A 338 12.08 -3.78 -33.15
N ASN A 339 11.05 -3.31 -33.86
CA ASN A 339 10.11 -4.06 -34.70
C ASN A 339 9.53 -5.34 -34.04
N GLN A 340 9.26 -5.26 -32.73
CA GLN A 340 8.74 -6.38 -31.97
C GLN A 340 7.29 -6.70 -32.35
N SER A 341 6.93 -7.97 -32.31
CA SER A 341 5.59 -8.45 -32.67
C SER A 341 4.50 -7.98 -31.69
N ALA A 342 3.24 -7.99 -32.14
CA ALA A 342 2.10 -7.63 -31.30
C ALA A 342 2.00 -8.50 -30.02
N SER A 343 2.35 -9.78 -30.08
CA SER A 343 2.37 -10.65 -28.89
C SER A 343 3.44 -10.23 -27.88
N VAL A 344 4.62 -9.83 -28.35
CA VAL A 344 5.68 -9.26 -27.48
C VAL A 344 5.17 -7.98 -26.82
N ILE A 345 4.57 -7.05 -27.58
CA ILE A 345 4.03 -5.80 -27.05
C ILE A 345 2.97 -6.07 -25.98
N THR A 346 2.08 -7.04 -26.18
CA THR A 346 1.07 -7.44 -25.19
C THR A 346 1.73 -7.93 -23.89
N THR A 347 2.74 -8.81 -23.98
CA THR A 347 3.46 -9.29 -22.78
C THR A 347 4.19 -8.14 -22.06
N LEU A 348 4.84 -7.24 -22.80
CA LEU A 348 5.52 -6.09 -22.21
C LEU A 348 4.55 -5.14 -21.50
N ASN A 349 3.36 -4.90 -22.06
CA ASN A 349 2.33 -4.09 -21.40
C ASN A 349 1.80 -4.77 -20.14
N ASN A 350 1.52 -6.07 -20.20
CA ASN A 350 1.08 -6.83 -19.01
C ASN A 350 2.15 -6.85 -17.90
N GLY A 351 3.42 -6.86 -18.27
CA GLY A 351 4.58 -6.76 -17.37
C GLY A 351 5.00 -5.33 -17.03
N GLY A 352 4.22 -4.33 -17.41
CA GLY A 352 4.54 -2.91 -17.24
C GLY A 352 4.57 -2.41 -15.81
N TRP A 353 4.18 -3.23 -14.85
CA TRP A 353 4.31 -2.96 -13.42
C TRP A 353 5.75 -3.20 -12.90
N CYS A 354 6.53 -4.07 -13.54
CA CYS A 354 7.84 -4.49 -13.08
C CYS A 354 8.94 -3.64 -13.72
N ASN A 355 9.60 -2.79 -12.95
CA ASN A 355 10.72 -1.94 -13.37
C ASN A 355 10.61 -1.30 -14.77
N PRO A 356 9.49 -0.71 -15.20
CA PRO A 356 9.44 -0.09 -16.52
C PRO A 356 10.38 1.12 -16.61
N PRO A 357 11.09 1.29 -17.73
CA PRO A 357 11.91 2.48 -17.97
C PRO A 357 11.06 3.72 -18.27
N ALA A 358 11.70 4.88 -18.22
CA ALA A 358 11.12 6.18 -18.55
C ALA A 358 9.93 6.58 -17.63
N ARG A 359 9.93 6.10 -16.42
CA ARG A 359 8.98 6.56 -15.37
C ARG A 359 9.62 7.69 -14.58
N GLY A 360 8.81 8.47 -13.88
CA GLY A 360 9.28 9.61 -13.08
C GLY A 360 8.75 9.53 -11.67
N LEU A 361 9.46 10.12 -10.72
CA LEU A 361 8.91 10.40 -9.41
C LEU A 361 7.68 11.29 -9.57
N GLY A 362 6.63 11.02 -8.81
CA GLY A 362 5.43 11.87 -8.77
C GLY A 362 5.46 12.90 -7.65
N VAL A 363 4.29 13.40 -7.27
CA VAL A 363 4.13 14.43 -6.24
C VAL A 363 4.83 13.99 -4.95
N PRO A 364 5.74 14.81 -4.38
CA PRO A 364 6.34 14.50 -3.09
C PRO A 364 5.30 14.36 -1.97
N PRO A 365 5.58 13.60 -0.90
CA PRO A 365 4.66 13.38 0.19
C PRO A 365 4.10 14.67 0.77
N THR A 366 2.77 14.79 0.78
CA THR A 366 2.06 15.98 1.26
C THR A 366 0.63 15.63 1.67
N VAL A 367 0.13 16.35 2.67
CA VAL A 367 -1.28 16.34 3.09
C VAL A 367 -2.12 17.43 2.38
N SER A 368 -1.49 18.28 1.58
CA SER A 368 -2.16 19.31 0.79
C SER A 368 -2.54 18.74 -0.58
N THR A 369 -3.57 17.90 -0.62
CA THR A 369 -3.97 17.15 -1.81
C THR A 369 -4.96 17.91 -2.70
N GLY A 370 -5.80 18.75 -2.12
CA GLY A 370 -6.89 19.44 -2.81
C GLY A 370 -8.06 18.53 -3.23
N VAL A 371 -8.03 17.25 -2.85
CA VAL A 371 -9.06 16.25 -3.14
C VAL A 371 -9.76 15.85 -1.84
N ALA A 372 -11.09 15.84 -1.85
CA ALA A 372 -11.85 15.42 -0.68
C ALA A 372 -11.56 13.96 -0.32
N LEU A 373 -11.45 13.66 0.97
CA LEU A 373 -11.14 12.34 1.54
C LEU A 373 -9.74 11.78 1.20
N LEU A 374 -8.97 12.43 0.35
CA LEU A 374 -7.57 12.10 0.12
C LEU A 374 -6.71 12.75 1.19
N ASP A 375 -6.30 11.96 2.17
CA ASP A 375 -5.54 12.44 3.34
C ASP A 375 -4.10 12.84 2.98
N ALA A 376 -3.48 12.10 2.05
CA ALA A 376 -2.12 12.41 1.62
C ALA A 376 -1.76 11.76 0.27
N TYR A 377 -0.87 12.42 -0.46
CA TYR A 377 0.06 11.77 -1.39
C TYR A 377 1.27 11.30 -0.61
N LEU A 378 1.74 10.08 -0.88
CA LEU A 378 2.86 9.46 -0.16
C LEU A 378 3.86 8.83 -1.14
N TRP A 379 5.12 8.71 -0.76
CA TRP A 379 6.07 7.84 -1.44
C TRP A 379 6.16 6.53 -0.66
N VAL A 380 5.38 5.56 -1.10
CA VAL A 380 5.21 4.26 -0.44
C VAL A 380 6.24 3.27 -0.93
N LYS A 381 6.26 2.97 -2.24
CA LYS A 381 7.39 2.23 -2.82
C LYS A 381 8.64 3.09 -2.69
N THR A 382 9.70 2.51 -2.18
CA THR A 382 10.99 3.20 -2.11
C THR A 382 11.54 3.42 -3.52
N PRO A 383 11.65 4.68 -4.02
CA PRO A 383 12.20 4.93 -5.34
C PRO A 383 13.62 4.41 -5.49
N GLY A 384 13.92 3.75 -6.62
CA GLY A 384 15.21 3.15 -6.87
C GLY A 384 15.39 1.74 -6.32
N GLN A 385 14.42 1.18 -5.61
CA GLN A 385 14.40 -0.24 -5.27
C GLN A 385 13.66 -1.04 -6.35
N SER A 386 14.30 -2.08 -6.83
CA SER A 386 13.77 -3.00 -7.85
C SER A 386 12.46 -3.68 -7.42
N ASP A 387 11.59 -3.97 -8.38
CA ASP A 387 10.40 -4.80 -8.19
C ASP A 387 10.73 -6.30 -8.29
N GLY A 388 11.83 -6.65 -8.94
CA GLY A 388 12.28 -8.01 -9.18
C GLY A 388 13.20 -8.08 -10.39
N THR A 389 13.56 -9.29 -10.82
CA THR A 389 14.39 -9.53 -11.99
C THR A 389 13.69 -9.19 -13.31
N CYS A 390 12.38 -9.03 -13.31
CA CYS A 390 11.55 -8.58 -14.45
C CYS A 390 11.92 -9.23 -15.78
N ASP A 391 12.00 -10.53 -15.81
CA ASP A 391 12.54 -11.32 -16.90
C ASP A 391 11.48 -12.17 -17.63
N SER A 392 11.86 -12.84 -18.70
CA SER A 392 10.96 -13.72 -19.44
C SER A 392 10.75 -15.07 -18.72
N ALA A 393 11.68 -15.49 -17.87
CA ALA A 393 11.52 -16.69 -17.04
C ALA A 393 10.37 -16.51 -16.04
N GLY A 394 10.20 -15.31 -15.49
CA GLY A 394 9.06 -14.92 -14.63
C GLY A 394 7.81 -14.52 -15.41
N GLY A 395 7.80 -14.58 -16.74
CA GLY A 395 6.65 -14.24 -17.57
C GLY A 395 6.37 -12.74 -17.76
N VAL A 396 7.23 -11.88 -17.22
CA VAL A 396 7.02 -10.41 -17.20
C VAL A 396 7.58 -9.74 -18.46
N ARG A 397 8.58 -10.36 -19.12
CA ARG A 397 9.18 -9.86 -20.34
C ARG A 397 8.99 -10.87 -21.46
N ALA A 398 8.89 -10.35 -22.68
CA ALA A 398 9.05 -11.09 -23.91
C ALA A 398 9.91 -10.26 -24.86
N TRP A 399 10.73 -10.92 -25.68
CA TRP A 399 11.55 -10.23 -26.66
C TRP A 399 11.95 -11.18 -27.79
N ASP A 400 11.89 -10.70 -29.03
CA ASP A 400 12.40 -11.43 -30.19
C ASP A 400 13.81 -10.96 -30.51
N TYR A 401 14.80 -11.68 -29.99
CA TYR A 401 16.22 -11.41 -30.21
C TYR A 401 16.66 -11.58 -31.66
N SER A 402 15.90 -12.32 -32.49
CA SER A 402 16.20 -12.46 -33.92
C SER A 402 15.91 -11.17 -34.70
N VAL A 403 15.02 -10.31 -34.15
CA VAL A 403 14.66 -9.04 -34.78
C VAL A 403 15.53 -7.88 -34.28
N TYR A 404 15.85 -7.88 -32.99
CA TYR A 404 16.68 -6.83 -32.38
C TYR A 404 17.52 -7.39 -31.24
N GLU A 405 18.85 -7.44 -31.49
CA GLU A 405 19.87 -7.90 -30.55
C GLU A 405 21.11 -7.01 -30.65
N PRO A 406 21.24 -5.93 -29.85
CA PRO A 406 22.44 -5.10 -29.82
C PRO A 406 23.70 -5.87 -29.45
N ALA A 407 24.86 -5.44 -29.96
CA ALA A 407 26.14 -6.04 -29.62
C ALA A 407 26.35 -6.00 -28.07
N GLY A 408 26.76 -7.13 -27.51
CA GLY A 408 27.00 -7.30 -26.08
C GLY A 408 25.79 -7.83 -25.29
N TRP A 409 24.63 -8.01 -25.93
CA TRP A 409 23.50 -8.70 -25.31
C TRP A 409 23.73 -10.22 -25.26
N PRO A 410 23.01 -10.95 -24.38
CA PRO A 410 23.16 -12.38 -24.24
C PRO A 410 22.67 -13.13 -25.47
N THR A 411 23.47 -14.11 -25.95
CA THR A 411 23.21 -14.89 -27.16
C THR A 411 22.63 -16.28 -26.90
N THR A 412 22.64 -16.74 -25.67
CA THR A 412 22.07 -18.05 -25.30
C THR A 412 20.67 -17.91 -24.71
N ALA A 413 19.77 -18.83 -25.02
CA ALA A 413 18.40 -18.83 -24.52
C ALA A 413 18.32 -18.75 -22.98
N ALA A 414 19.22 -19.43 -22.26
CA ALA A 414 19.26 -19.40 -20.81
C ALA A 414 19.61 -18.03 -20.24
N GLN A 415 20.52 -17.31 -20.89
CA GLN A 415 20.87 -15.95 -20.47
C GLN A 415 19.80 -14.93 -20.90
N GLN A 416 19.20 -15.11 -22.07
CA GLN A 416 18.10 -14.28 -22.56
C GLN A 416 16.86 -14.41 -21.67
N ALA A 417 16.62 -15.59 -21.10
CA ALA A 417 15.47 -15.85 -20.22
C ALA A 417 15.47 -15.01 -18.92
N ILE A 418 16.64 -14.61 -18.44
CA ILE A 418 16.80 -13.83 -17.20
C ILE A 418 17.27 -12.38 -17.44
N PHE A 419 17.28 -11.94 -18.70
CA PHE A 419 17.72 -10.61 -19.11
C PHE A 419 16.52 -9.68 -19.34
N ASP A 420 16.61 -8.44 -18.88
CA ASP A 420 15.60 -7.43 -19.19
C ASP A 420 15.99 -6.62 -20.42
N PRO A 421 15.32 -6.85 -21.58
CA PRO A 421 15.60 -6.13 -22.80
C PRO A 421 15.18 -4.65 -22.76
N LEU A 422 14.33 -4.23 -21.81
CA LEU A 422 13.92 -2.85 -21.68
C LEU A 422 15.04 -1.97 -21.09
N TRP A 423 15.84 -2.55 -20.21
CA TRP A 423 17.02 -1.90 -19.63
C TRP A 423 18.33 -2.30 -20.29
N GLY A 424 18.36 -3.41 -21.02
CA GLY A 424 19.57 -3.96 -21.64
C GLY A 424 20.57 -4.52 -20.61
N LEU A 425 20.05 -5.04 -19.48
CA LEU A 425 20.84 -5.60 -18.38
C LEU A 425 20.05 -6.65 -17.60
N TYR A 426 20.66 -7.24 -16.57
CA TYR A 426 20.01 -8.12 -15.61
C TYR A 426 19.51 -7.27 -14.42
N ASP A 427 18.21 -7.25 -14.19
CA ASP A 427 17.63 -6.48 -13.10
C ASP A 427 18.02 -7.03 -11.73
N PRO A 428 18.19 -6.17 -10.72
CA PRO A 428 18.40 -6.61 -9.36
C PRO A 428 17.15 -7.32 -8.79
N ALA A 429 17.36 -8.17 -7.78
CA ALA A 429 16.26 -8.79 -7.05
C ALA A 429 15.33 -7.75 -6.39
N ALA A 430 14.09 -8.14 -6.10
CA ALA A 430 13.11 -7.30 -5.42
C ALA A 430 13.69 -6.67 -4.14
N GLY A 431 13.48 -5.36 -3.97
CA GLY A 431 13.99 -4.59 -2.84
C GLY A 431 15.47 -4.20 -2.91
N ALA A 432 16.27 -4.74 -3.85
CA ALA A 432 17.63 -4.31 -4.06
C ALA A 432 17.70 -2.97 -4.81
N TRP A 433 18.76 -2.19 -4.55
CA TRP A 433 18.95 -0.90 -5.22
C TRP A 433 19.22 -1.09 -6.71
N PHE A 434 18.48 -0.36 -7.56
CA PHE A 434 18.58 -0.36 -9.00
C PHE A 434 19.06 1.01 -9.52
N PRO A 435 20.36 1.23 -9.69
CA PRO A 435 20.92 2.55 -9.97
C PRO A 435 20.37 3.22 -11.24
N GLN A 436 20.13 2.43 -12.30
CA GLN A 436 19.61 2.95 -13.57
C GLN A 436 18.19 3.46 -13.40
N GLN A 437 17.32 2.67 -12.76
CA GLN A 437 15.95 3.06 -12.47
C GLN A 437 15.90 4.28 -11.52
N ALA A 438 16.71 4.28 -10.45
CA ALA A 438 16.77 5.38 -9.50
C ALA A 438 17.07 6.72 -10.19
N LEU A 439 18.06 6.72 -11.07
CA LEU A 439 18.44 7.93 -11.82
C LEU A 439 17.37 8.31 -12.85
N ASP A 440 16.81 7.36 -13.57
CA ASP A 440 15.73 7.59 -14.56
C ASP A 440 14.50 8.22 -13.88
N LEU A 441 14.07 7.67 -12.73
CA LEU A 441 12.97 8.21 -11.94
C LEU A 441 13.24 9.66 -11.50
N ALA A 442 14.44 9.93 -10.98
CA ALA A 442 14.81 11.25 -10.49
C ALA A 442 14.93 12.30 -11.62
N GLN A 443 15.47 11.90 -12.79
CA GLN A 443 15.58 12.78 -13.95
C GLN A 443 14.24 13.15 -14.59
N ARG A 444 13.25 12.27 -14.48
CA ARG A 444 11.91 12.42 -15.05
C ARG A 444 10.84 12.78 -14.04
N ALA A 445 11.26 13.18 -12.84
CA ALA A 445 10.33 13.59 -11.79
C ALA A 445 9.35 14.67 -12.27
N ASN A 446 8.08 14.49 -11.92
CA ASN A 446 7.02 15.45 -12.23
C ASN A 446 6.07 15.57 -11.01
N PRO A 447 6.17 16.66 -10.23
CA PRO A 447 7.01 17.85 -10.46
C PRO A 447 8.51 17.55 -10.35
N PRO A 448 9.38 18.38 -10.98
CA PRO A 448 10.84 18.23 -10.88
C PRO A 448 11.33 18.28 -9.43
N LEU A 449 12.37 17.49 -9.14
CA LEU A 449 13.08 17.59 -7.86
C LEU A 449 13.87 18.90 -7.78
N HIS A 450 13.90 19.52 -6.60
CA HIS A 450 14.58 20.80 -6.33
C HIS A 450 15.70 20.63 -5.31
#